data_ea7f3e4e95a972556e569e9cb59ad6a4
#
_entry.id   ea7f3e4e95a972556e569e9cb59ad6a4
#
_cell.length_a   1.000
_cell.length_b   1.000
_cell.length_c   1.000
_cell.angle_alpha   90.00
_cell.angle_beta   90.00
_cell.angle_gamma   90.00
#
_symmetry.space_group_name_H-M   'P 1'
#
loop_
_entity.id
_entity.type
_entity.pdbx_description
1 polymer ?
#
loop_
_entity_poly.entity_id
_entity_poly.type
_entity_poly.pdbx_seq_one_letter_code
_entity_poly.pdbx_strand_id
1 'polypeptide(L)'
;MSIYRRPLEEIAIDPAPHFSLVPKPLDAVLGRLLIPSQISLLHGPSRAPLTALAHLVTVCAAKANGQRSVYLHAGNNYSPTLARSLCGRYQDASGILQRIAVGKVLSLSDIEHELSLIRDTERVQVVVVDSLTSALDLSDDVTGPGRQRKLFHTLETIREFVNHSSAHVMMTDHSSPNWSSGEPSPIGGNVVAHNVDSVVRVEKLDVGTDNLVTILVERCPLPDPPTGVVIRLSAKNISSIK
;
A
#
# COMPACT_ATOMS: atom_id res chain seq x y z
N MET A 1 13.01 9.57 -27.11
CA MET A 1 13.33 9.18 -25.74
C MET A 1 13.79 10.43 -25.00
N SER A 2 12.92 11.10 -24.25
CA SER A 2 13.26 12.33 -23.54
C SER A 2 13.77 11.94 -22.13
N ILE A 3 15.05 12.16 -21.88
CA ILE A 3 15.62 11.96 -20.55
C ILE A 3 15.20 13.17 -19.71
N TYR A 4 14.19 12.97 -18.87
CA TYR A 4 13.79 13.98 -17.88
C TYR A 4 14.87 14.08 -16.80
N ARG A 5 15.77 15.05 -16.92
CA ARG A 5 16.72 15.39 -15.85
C ARG A 5 16.05 16.42 -14.93
N ARG A 6 15.57 16.01 -13.76
CA ARG A 6 15.26 16.96 -12.68
C ARG A 6 16.60 17.55 -12.17
N PRO A 7 16.68 18.86 -11.91
CA PRO A 7 17.85 19.44 -11.26
C PRO A 7 18.08 18.76 -9.89
N LEU A 8 19.33 18.48 -9.55
CA LEU A 8 19.71 17.85 -8.28
C LEU A 8 19.24 18.63 -7.04
N GLU A 9 19.02 19.93 -7.17
CA GLU A 9 18.49 20.80 -6.12
C GLU A 9 17.03 20.51 -5.74
N GLU A 10 16.22 19.93 -6.64
CA GLU A 10 14.86 19.49 -6.34
C GLU A 10 14.78 18.13 -5.62
N ILE A 11 15.91 17.38 -5.56
CA ILE A 11 15.99 16.05 -4.94
C ILE A 11 16.36 16.16 -3.44
N ALA A 12 16.81 17.32 -2.98
CA ALA A 12 17.38 17.54 -1.65
C ALA A 12 16.35 17.86 -0.54
N ILE A 13 15.07 17.88 -0.83
CA ILE A 13 14.03 18.02 0.20
C ILE A 13 13.70 16.60 0.68
N ASP A 14 14.02 16.32 1.95
CA ASP A 14 13.59 15.09 2.62
C ASP A 14 12.04 15.02 2.52
N PRO A 15 11.49 14.17 1.65
CA PRO A 15 10.06 14.22 1.33
C PRO A 15 9.27 13.71 2.54
N ALA A 16 8.72 14.63 3.32
CA ALA A 16 7.90 14.28 4.46
C ALA A 16 6.58 13.62 4.01
N PRO A 17 6.08 12.61 4.74
CA PRO A 17 4.77 12.03 4.51
C PRO A 17 3.67 13.09 4.54
N HIS A 18 2.71 13.00 3.63
CA HIS A 18 1.61 13.96 3.55
C HIS A 18 0.57 13.83 4.67
N PHE A 19 0.55 12.72 5.38
CA PHE A 19 -0.41 12.42 6.43
C PHE A 19 0.17 11.47 7.47
N SER A 20 -0.44 11.45 8.66
CA SER A 20 -0.02 10.59 9.76
C SER A 20 -0.99 9.44 10.00
N LEU A 21 -0.45 8.31 10.40
CA LEU A 21 -1.21 7.14 10.80
C LEU A 21 -1.56 7.16 12.29
N VAL A 22 -2.49 6.33 12.67
CA VAL A 22 -2.79 6.03 14.07
C VAL A 22 -2.78 4.52 14.28
N PRO A 23 -2.19 4.02 15.37
CA PRO A 23 -1.58 4.74 16.51
C PRO A 23 -0.17 5.29 16.20
N LYS A 24 0.33 6.19 17.04
CA LYS A 24 1.65 6.83 16.88
C LYS A 24 2.83 5.85 16.64
N PRO A 25 2.94 4.70 17.33
CA PRO A 25 4.01 3.75 17.04
C PRO A 25 3.96 3.20 15.61
N LEU A 26 2.77 3.02 15.03
CA LEU A 26 2.61 2.63 13.65
C LEU A 26 3.01 3.76 12.69
N ASP A 27 2.67 5.01 13.03
CA ASP A 27 3.08 6.18 12.27
C ASP A 27 4.60 6.34 12.23
N ALA A 28 5.28 6.11 13.35
CA ALA A 28 6.73 6.17 13.45
C ALA A 28 7.46 5.13 12.58
N VAL A 29 6.78 4.08 12.12
CA VAL A 29 7.33 3.03 11.27
C VAL A 29 6.71 3.11 9.88
N LEU A 30 5.46 2.68 9.71
CA LEU A 30 4.81 2.62 8.42
C LEU A 30 4.49 4.02 7.86
N GLY A 31 4.06 4.96 8.72
CA GLY A 31 3.74 6.33 8.29
C GLY A 31 4.91 7.04 7.63
N ARG A 32 6.14 6.84 8.13
CA ARG A 32 7.35 7.41 7.55
C ARG A 32 7.67 6.93 6.12
N LEU A 33 7.09 5.80 5.71
CA LEU A 33 7.30 5.21 4.38
C LEU A 33 6.28 5.68 3.34
N LEU A 34 5.20 6.36 3.77
CA LEU A 34 4.13 6.84 2.89
C LEU A 34 4.48 8.18 2.26
N ILE A 35 5.61 8.21 1.57
CA ILE A 35 6.22 9.41 0.98
C ILE A 35 5.61 9.65 -0.41
N PRO A 36 5.35 10.94 -0.78
CA PRO A 36 4.90 11.29 -2.12
C PRO A 36 5.79 10.75 -3.23
N SER A 37 5.22 10.41 -4.37
CA SER A 37 5.93 9.89 -5.54
C SER A 37 6.71 8.60 -5.28
N GLN A 38 6.35 7.86 -4.24
CA GLN A 38 6.96 6.58 -3.91
C GLN A 38 5.94 5.44 -3.91
N ILE A 39 6.46 4.23 -4.02
CA ILE A 39 5.69 2.98 -4.02
C ILE A 39 6.13 2.14 -2.83
N SER A 40 5.18 1.71 -2.01
CA SER A 40 5.43 0.75 -0.93
C SER A 40 4.69 -0.57 -1.16
N LEU A 41 5.34 -1.66 -0.79
CA LEU A 41 4.79 -3.00 -0.79
C LEU A 41 4.65 -3.49 0.64
N LEU A 42 3.42 -3.85 1.03
CA LEU A 42 3.15 -4.61 2.24
C LEU A 42 2.90 -6.06 1.87
N HIS A 43 3.69 -6.99 2.40
CA HIS A 43 3.49 -8.40 2.13
C HIS A 43 3.43 -9.24 3.40
N GLY A 44 2.77 -10.39 3.33
CA GLY A 44 2.66 -11.30 4.46
C GLY A 44 1.83 -12.54 4.16
N PRO A 45 1.91 -13.56 5.03
CA PRO A 45 1.21 -14.83 4.82
C PRO A 45 -0.30 -14.73 5.06
N SER A 46 -0.77 -13.67 5.71
CA SER A 46 -2.17 -13.47 6.07
C SER A 46 -2.76 -12.22 5.44
N ARG A 47 -3.87 -12.37 4.70
CA ARG A 47 -4.57 -11.25 4.04
C ARG A 47 -5.18 -10.25 5.02
N ALA A 48 -5.78 -10.72 6.12
CA ALA A 48 -6.54 -9.87 7.03
C ALA A 48 -5.74 -8.69 7.62
N PRO A 49 -4.50 -8.85 8.11
CA PRO A 49 -3.68 -7.73 8.55
C PRO A 49 -3.33 -6.75 7.42
N LEU A 50 -3.01 -7.26 6.23
CA LEU A 50 -2.67 -6.43 5.06
C LEU A 50 -3.85 -5.55 4.67
N THR A 51 -5.03 -6.15 4.49
CA THR A 51 -6.28 -5.43 4.19
C THR A 51 -6.66 -4.43 5.29
N ALA A 52 -6.45 -4.76 6.57
CA ALA A 52 -6.73 -3.82 7.67
C ALA A 52 -5.81 -2.59 7.62
N LEU A 53 -4.52 -2.78 7.36
CA LEU A 53 -3.56 -1.69 7.18
C LEU A 53 -3.88 -0.86 5.93
N ALA A 54 -4.27 -1.51 4.83
CA ALA A 54 -4.72 -0.86 3.60
C ALA A 54 -5.90 0.10 3.86
N HIS A 55 -6.92 -0.36 4.59
CA HIS A 55 -8.04 0.49 4.98
C HIS A 55 -7.62 1.65 5.88
N LEU A 56 -6.74 1.39 6.86
CA LEU A 56 -6.25 2.43 7.75
C LEU A 56 -5.53 3.53 6.98
N VAL A 57 -4.61 3.17 6.09
CA VAL A 57 -3.86 4.13 5.25
C VAL A 57 -4.82 4.95 4.41
N THR A 58 -5.80 4.31 3.75
CA THR A 58 -6.83 4.99 2.95
C THR A 58 -7.62 6.00 3.77
N VAL A 59 -8.08 5.62 4.98
CA VAL A 59 -8.86 6.50 5.86
C VAL A 59 -8.01 7.67 6.38
N CYS A 60 -6.76 7.40 6.80
CA CYS A 60 -5.87 8.45 7.29
C CYS A 60 -5.51 9.46 6.20
N ALA A 61 -5.27 9.00 4.98
CA ALA A 61 -5.02 9.86 3.83
C ALA A 61 -6.26 10.72 3.49
N ALA A 62 -7.44 10.13 3.41
CA ALA A 62 -8.69 10.86 3.14
C ALA A 62 -9.05 11.88 4.24
N LYS A 63 -8.57 11.67 5.48
CA LYS A 63 -8.71 12.63 6.57
C LYS A 63 -7.82 13.84 6.39
N ALA A 64 -6.60 13.65 5.89
CA ALA A 64 -5.61 14.70 5.82
C ALA A 64 -5.91 15.69 4.67
N ASN A 65 -5.77 16.99 4.95
CA ASN A 65 -5.80 18.07 3.96
C ASN A 65 -6.99 18.10 2.98
N GLY A 66 -8.08 17.38 3.26
CA GLY A 66 -9.26 17.33 2.38
C GLY A 66 -9.03 16.69 1.01
N GLN A 67 -7.91 16.00 0.82
CA GLN A 67 -7.58 15.32 -0.44
C GLN A 67 -8.27 13.96 -0.53
N ARG A 68 -8.33 13.41 -1.73
CA ARG A 68 -8.91 12.08 -1.97
C ARG A 68 -7.90 10.97 -1.75
N SER A 69 -8.41 9.81 -1.40
CA SER A 69 -7.72 8.52 -1.45
C SER A 69 -8.48 7.55 -2.34
N VAL A 70 -7.77 6.66 -2.98
CA VAL A 70 -8.33 5.63 -3.85
C VAL A 70 -7.98 4.25 -3.31
N TYR A 71 -8.96 3.36 -3.29
CA TYR A 71 -8.80 1.96 -2.91
C TYR A 71 -9.20 1.06 -4.07
N LEU A 72 -8.22 0.49 -4.75
CA LEU A 72 -8.42 -0.50 -5.80
C LEU A 72 -8.35 -1.90 -5.18
N HIS A 73 -9.46 -2.64 -5.23
CA HIS A 73 -9.50 -3.97 -4.65
C HIS A 73 -9.68 -5.07 -5.69
N ALA A 74 -8.89 -6.14 -5.56
CA ALA A 74 -9.10 -7.39 -6.27
C ALA A 74 -9.71 -8.42 -5.31
N GLY A 75 -10.64 -9.24 -5.80
CA GLY A 75 -11.17 -10.35 -5.01
C GLY A 75 -12.03 -9.98 -3.80
N ASN A 76 -12.75 -8.86 -3.82
CA ASN A 76 -13.67 -8.40 -2.76
C ASN A 76 -12.99 -8.08 -1.40
N ASN A 77 -11.79 -7.56 -1.41
CA ASN A 77 -11.03 -7.22 -0.19
C ASN A 77 -11.52 -5.94 0.50
N TYR A 78 -12.28 -5.06 -0.17
CA TYR A 78 -12.80 -3.85 0.45
C TYR A 78 -13.95 -4.14 1.42
N SER A 79 -13.84 -3.60 2.64
CA SER A 79 -14.88 -3.71 3.69
C SER A 79 -15.43 -2.34 4.06
N PRO A 80 -16.63 -1.97 3.60
CA PRO A 80 -17.28 -0.72 4.00
C PRO A 80 -17.48 -0.61 5.52
N THR A 81 -17.73 -1.73 6.19
CA THR A 81 -17.91 -1.79 7.65
C THR A 81 -16.61 -1.44 8.37
N LEU A 82 -15.46 -1.96 7.91
CA LEU A 82 -14.17 -1.62 8.48
C LEU A 82 -13.83 -0.15 8.24
N ALA A 83 -14.01 0.35 7.02
CA ALA A 83 -13.79 1.77 6.69
C ALA A 83 -14.62 2.69 7.60
N ARG A 84 -15.93 2.44 7.76
CA ARG A 84 -16.80 3.19 8.68
C ARG A 84 -16.31 3.12 10.13
N SER A 85 -15.90 1.96 10.59
CA SER A 85 -15.39 1.77 11.96
C SER A 85 -14.11 2.57 12.20
N LEU A 86 -13.20 2.59 11.23
CA LEU A 86 -11.97 3.39 11.30
C LEU A 86 -12.26 4.90 11.24
N CYS A 87 -13.24 5.33 10.44
CA CYS A 87 -13.68 6.72 10.39
C CYS A 87 -14.42 7.18 11.64
N GLY A 88 -15.14 6.28 12.33
CA GLY A 88 -15.99 6.62 13.49
C GLY A 88 -15.26 7.23 14.67
N ARG A 89 -13.93 7.20 14.68
CA ARG A 89 -13.09 7.90 15.67
C ARG A 89 -12.89 9.40 15.38
N TYR A 90 -13.35 9.90 14.24
CA TYR A 90 -13.18 11.28 13.81
C TYR A 90 -14.52 12.00 13.73
N GLN A 91 -14.52 13.30 14.04
CA GLN A 91 -15.72 14.12 14.00
C GLN A 91 -16.33 14.22 12.58
N ASP A 92 -15.50 14.29 11.54
CA ASP A 92 -15.92 14.37 10.13
C ASP A 92 -15.91 12.98 9.47
N ALA A 93 -16.47 11.95 10.11
CA ALA A 93 -16.50 10.60 9.57
C ALA A 93 -17.17 10.51 8.19
N SER A 94 -18.26 11.26 7.98
CA SER A 94 -19.00 11.29 6.72
C SER A 94 -18.18 11.94 5.60
N GLY A 95 -17.56 13.08 5.85
CA GLY A 95 -16.73 13.76 4.86
C GLY A 95 -15.46 12.93 4.50
N ILE A 96 -14.88 12.25 5.48
CA ILE A 96 -13.75 11.32 5.20
C ILE A 96 -14.21 10.22 4.23
N LEU A 97 -15.34 9.57 4.50
CA LEU A 97 -15.86 8.50 3.63
C LEU A 97 -16.17 8.99 2.20
N GLN A 98 -16.65 10.22 2.04
CA GLN A 98 -16.93 10.81 0.72
C GLN A 98 -15.66 11.09 -0.09
N ARG A 99 -14.50 11.22 0.58
CA ARG A 99 -13.19 11.40 -0.07
C ARG A 99 -12.48 10.09 -0.41
N ILE A 100 -13.08 8.94 -0.11
CA ILE A 100 -12.56 7.63 -0.47
C ILE A 100 -13.26 7.14 -1.74
N ALA A 101 -12.53 7.06 -2.85
CA ALA A 101 -13.00 6.38 -4.05
C ALA A 101 -12.62 4.89 -3.96
N VAL A 102 -13.54 4.02 -4.39
CA VAL A 102 -13.33 2.57 -4.37
C VAL A 102 -13.56 2.02 -5.75
N GLY A 103 -12.55 1.34 -6.30
CA GLY A 103 -12.60 0.66 -7.60
C GLY A 103 -12.40 -0.84 -7.44
N LYS A 104 -13.15 -1.64 -8.19
CA LYS A 104 -12.93 -3.08 -8.30
C LYS A 104 -12.09 -3.35 -9.53
N VAL A 105 -10.99 -4.08 -9.35
CA VAL A 105 -10.10 -4.52 -10.43
C VAL A 105 -10.14 -6.04 -10.54
N LEU A 106 -10.17 -6.54 -11.76
CA LEU A 106 -10.20 -7.98 -12.07
C LEU A 106 -8.91 -8.44 -12.78
N SER A 107 -8.05 -7.50 -13.13
CA SER A 107 -6.79 -7.79 -13.82
C SER A 107 -5.75 -6.71 -13.55
N LEU A 108 -4.51 -6.98 -13.94
CA LEU A 108 -3.45 -5.97 -13.94
C LEU A 108 -3.77 -4.81 -14.90
N SER A 109 -4.40 -5.10 -16.04
CA SER A 109 -4.80 -4.07 -17.00
C SER A 109 -5.87 -3.13 -16.47
N ASP A 110 -6.74 -3.61 -15.55
CA ASP A 110 -7.71 -2.74 -14.90
C ASP A 110 -7.01 -1.75 -13.96
N ILE A 111 -5.94 -2.17 -13.27
CA ILE A 111 -5.11 -1.25 -12.46
C ILE A 111 -4.53 -0.14 -13.35
N GLU A 112 -3.95 -0.49 -14.49
CA GLU A 112 -3.40 0.47 -15.46
C GLU A 112 -4.46 1.46 -15.96
N HIS A 113 -5.65 0.95 -16.28
CA HIS A 113 -6.78 1.76 -16.71
C HIS A 113 -7.25 2.74 -15.62
N GLU A 114 -7.48 2.25 -14.40
CA GLU A 114 -7.91 3.09 -13.28
C GLU A 114 -6.88 4.18 -12.97
N LEU A 115 -5.58 3.86 -12.99
CA LEU A 115 -4.52 4.85 -12.79
C LEU A 115 -4.52 5.93 -13.88
N SER A 116 -4.83 5.57 -15.12
CA SER A 116 -4.96 6.55 -16.21
C SER A 116 -6.12 7.52 -15.98
N LEU A 117 -7.27 7.04 -15.52
CA LEU A 117 -8.42 7.87 -15.20
C LEU A 117 -8.16 8.82 -14.01
N ILE A 118 -7.49 8.32 -12.98
CA ILE A 118 -7.17 9.10 -11.77
C ILE A 118 -6.18 10.23 -12.10
N ARG A 119 -5.19 9.98 -12.95
CA ARG A 119 -4.14 10.94 -13.28
C ARG A 119 -4.69 12.27 -13.81
N ASP A 120 -5.76 12.20 -14.60
CA ASP A 120 -6.30 13.35 -15.32
C ASP A 120 -7.39 14.11 -14.55
N THR A 121 -7.88 13.56 -13.43
CA THR A 121 -9.11 14.06 -12.82
C THR A 121 -8.94 14.75 -11.48
N GLU A 122 -7.97 14.38 -10.62
CA GLU A 122 -7.97 14.88 -9.23
C GLU A 122 -6.63 14.77 -8.51
N ARG A 123 -6.47 15.60 -7.45
CA ARG A 123 -5.38 15.46 -6.50
C ARG A 123 -5.66 14.30 -5.55
N VAL A 124 -5.06 13.16 -5.85
CA VAL A 124 -5.09 11.97 -5.00
C VAL A 124 -3.83 11.93 -4.16
N GLN A 125 -3.99 11.69 -2.86
CA GLN A 125 -2.88 11.61 -1.93
C GLN A 125 -2.28 10.20 -1.85
N VAL A 126 -3.15 9.18 -1.87
CA VAL A 126 -2.75 7.79 -1.86
C VAL A 126 -3.64 6.95 -2.77
N VAL A 127 -3.03 6.02 -3.47
CA VAL A 127 -3.71 4.90 -4.13
C VAL A 127 -3.29 3.61 -3.45
N VAL A 128 -4.25 2.84 -2.99
CA VAL A 128 -4.05 1.50 -2.42
C VAL A 128 -4.48 0.46 -3.43
N VAL A 129 -3.63 -0.54 -3.68
CA VAL A 129 -3.95 -1.72 -4.50
C VAL A 129 -3.95 -2.96 -3.59
N ASP A 130 -5.12 -3.50 -3.29
CA ASP A 130 -5.31 -4.65 -2.39
C ASP A 130 -6.04 -5.80 -3.12
N SER A 131 -5.33 -6.79 -3.63
CA SER A 131 -3.91 -7.01 -3.66
C SER A 131 -3.41 -7.17 -5.10
N LEU A 132 -2.14 -6.87 -5.30
CA LEU A 132 -1.48 -7.05 -6.60
C LEU A 132 -1.53 -8.52 -7.05
N THR A 133 -1.25 -9.46 -6.13
CA THR A 133 -1.34 -10.92 -6.40
C THR A 133 -2.73 -11.33 -6.86
N SER A 134 -3.78 -10.83 -6.19
CA SER A 134 -5.16 -11.20 -6.58
C SER A 134 -5.51 -10.67 -7.97
N ALA A 135 -5.07 -9.46 -8.34
CA ALA A 135 -5.25 -8.92 -9.68
C ALA A 135 -4.47 -9.72 -10.73
N LEU A 136 -3.27 -10.17 -10.37
CA LEU A 136 -2.43 -11.01 -11.22
C LEU A 136 -3.06 -12.40 -11.44
N ASP A 137 -3.63 -13.01 -10.38
CA ASP A 137 -4.27 -14.34 -10.45
C ASP A 137 -5.61 -14.31 -11.21
N LEU A 138 -6.33 -13.19 -11.15
CA LEU A 138 -7.57 -12.99 -11.90
C LEU A 138 -7.32 -12.61 -13.38
N SER A 139 -6.07 -12.26 -13.74
CA SER A 139 -5.71 -11.95 -15.11
C SER A 139 -5.69 -13.23 -15.95
N ASP A 140 -6.68 -13.41 -16.80
CA ASP A 140 -6.74 -14.54 -17.73
C ASP A 140 -5.53 -14.54 -18.68
N ASP A 141 -5.09 -15.74 -19.10
CA ASP A 141 -4.21 -16.05 -20.23
C ASP A 141 -2.70 -15.89 -20.09
N VAL A 142 -2.11 -15.56 -18.93
CA VAL A 142 -0.66 -15.39 -18.91
C VAL A 142 0.03 -16.32 -17.90
N THR A 143 0.69 -17.36 -18.41
CA THR A 143 1.53 -18.28 -17.61
C THR A 143 3.02 -18.00 -17.85
N GLY A 144 3.85 -18.35 -16.88
CA GLY A 144 5.30 -18.30 -17.02
C GLY A 144 5.87 -16.90 -17.32
N PRO A 145 6.77 -16.77 -18.34
CA PRO A 145 7.45 -15.50 -18.63
C PRO A 145 6.53 -14.35 -19.04
N GLY A 146 5.37 -14.65 -19.61
CA GLY A 146 4.36 -13.67 -19.98
C GLY A 146 3.78 -12.98 -18.75
N ARG A 147 3.49 -13.74 -17.68
CA ARG A 147 2.98 -13.25 -16.42
C ARG A 147 3.95 -12.24 -15.75
N GLN A 148 5.25 -12.56 -15.75
CA GLN A 148 6.27 -11.66 -15.22
C GLN A 148 6.40 -10.37 -16.03
N ARG A 149 6.32 -10.48 -17.36
CA ARG A 149 6.40 -9.33 -18.27
C ARG A 149 5.22 -8.38 -18.09
N LYS A 150 4.00 -8.93 -17.93
CA LYS A 150 2.80 -8.14 -17.65
C LYS A 150 2.88 -7.44 -16.28
N LEU A 151 3.33 -8.17 -15.26
CA LEU A 151 3.55 -7.60 -13.94
C LEU A 151 4.58 -6.45 -13.96
N PHE A 152 5.69 -6.64 -14.66
CA PHE A 152 6.70 -5.60 -14.83
C PHE A 152 6.12 -4.35 -15.52
N HIS A 153 5.34 -4.52 -16.59
CA HIS A 153 4.71 -3.40 -17.29
C HIS A 153 3.73 -2.63 -16.39
N THR A 154 2.91 -3.34 -15.61
CA THR A 154 2.00 -2.70 -14.65
C THR A 154 2.78 -1.90 -13.59
N LEU A 155 3.91 -2.43 -13.11
CA LEU A 155 4.75 -1.72 -12.14
C LEU A 155 5.41 -0.47 -12.75
N GLU A 156 5.80 -0.52 -14.03
CA GLU A 156 6.27 0.67 -14.76
C GLU A 156 5.15 1.73 -14.87
N THR A 157 3.92 1.31 -15.21
CA THR A 157 2.77 2.22 -15.25
C THR A 157 2.48 2.85 -13.88
N ILE A 158 2.58 2.07 -12.81
CA ILE A 158 2.46 2.60 -11.43
C ILE A 158 3.59 3.61 -11.15
N ARG A 159 4.82 3.32 -11.57
CA ARG A 159 5.97 4.23 -11.40
C ARG A 159 5.78 5.53 -12.18
N GLU A 160 5.30 5.47 -13.40
CA GLU A 160 4.95 6.65 -14.18
C GLU A 160 3.85 7.48 -13.50
N PHE A 161 2.82 6.81 -12.99
CA PHE A 161 1.73 7.47 -12.27
C PHE A 161 2.24 8.25 -11.06
N VAL A 162 3.03 7.65 -10.16
CA VAL A 162 3.53 8.34 -8.96
C VAL A 162 4.47 9.49 -9.30
N ASN A 163 5.24 9.37 -10.37
CA ASN A 163 6.13 10.44 -10.83
C ASN A 163 5.37 11.67 -11.34
N HIS A 164 4.16 11.49 -11.89
CA HIS A 164 3.36 12.60 -12.42
C HIS A 164 2.37 13.15 -11.39
N SER A 165 1.77 12.31 -10.56
CA SER A 165 0.67 12.69 -9.67
C SER A 165 1.13 13.19 -8.29
N SER A 166 2.37 12.93 -7.90
CA SER A 166 2.87 13.09 -6.53
C SER A 166 2.09 12.28 -5.48
N ALA A 167 1.24 11.34 -5.90
CA ALA A 167 0.57 10.42 -5.01
C ALA A 167 1.55 9.38 -4.46
N HIS A 168 1.25 8.81 -3.29
CA HIS A 168 1.87 7.57 -2.85
C HIS A 168 1.06 6.37 -3.35
N VAL A 169 1.71 5.33 -3.85
CA VAL A 169 1.03 4.07 -4.15
C VAL A 169 1.45 3.01 -3.14
N MET A 170 0.48 2.45 -2.41
CA MET A 170 0.70 1.33 -1.53
C MET A 170 0.06 0.08 -2.11
N MET A 171 0.85 -0.97 -2.28
CA MET A 171 0.37 -2.27 -2.73
C MET A 171 0.42 -3.28 -1.59
N THR A 172 -0.54 -4.19 -1.57
CA THR A 172 -0.47 -5.39 -0.74
C THR A 172 -0.17 -6.61 -1.60
N ASP A 173 0.55 -7.57 -1.04
CA ASP A 173 0.86 -8.83 -1.71
C ASP A 173 0.83 -10.01 -0.74
N HIS A 174 0.51 -11.18 -1.26
CA HIS A 174 0.59 -12.40 -0.47
C HIS A 174 2.03 -12.93 -0.47
N SER A 175 2.47 -13.48 0.66
CA SER A 175 3.78 -14.13 0.73
C SER A 175 3.65 -15.63 0.65
N SER A 176 4.64 -16.25 0.02
CA SER A 176 4.89 -17.68 0.11
C SER A 176 6.30 -17.93 0.67
N PRO A 177 6.56 -19.09 1.30
CA PRO A 177 7.91 -19.45 1.69
C PRO A 177 8.84 -19.45 0.47
N ASN A 178 9.98 -18.80 0.59
CA ASN A 178 11.04 -18.90 -0.41
C ASN A 178 11.66 -20.29 -0.37
N TRP A 179 11.75 -20.94 -1.53
CA TRP A 179 12.26 -22.32 -1.65
C TRP A 179 13.71 -22.50 -1.14
N SER A 180 14.52 -21.45 -1.19
CA SER A 180 15.93 -21.53 -0.79
C SER A 180 16.17 -21.13 0.66
N SER A 181 15.46 -20.15 1.20
CA SER A 181 15.67 -19.64 2.56
C SER A 181 14.58 -20.06 3.55
N GLY A 182 13.42 -20.50 3.07
CA GLY A 182 12.23 -20.74 3.89
C GLY A 182 11.55 -19.46 4.40
N GLU A 183 12.14 -18.30 4.17
CA GLU A 183 11.57 -17.03 4.60
C GLU A 183 10.40 -16.59 3.72
N PRO A 184 9.38 -15.91 4.28
CA PRO A 184 8.30 -15.36 3.50
C PRO A 184 8.81 -14.34 2.46
N SER A 185 8.44 -14.54 1.20
CA SER A 185 8.72 -13.58 0.13
C SER A 185 7.45 -13.25 -0.65
N PRO A 186 7.32 -12.04 -1.22
CA PRO A 186 6.17 -11.66 -2.03
C PRO A 186 5.98 -12.64 -3.20
N ILE A 187 4.72 -12.98 -3.54
CA ILE A 187 4.42 -13.89 -4.67
C ILE A 187 4.86 -13.27 -6.00
N GLY A 188 4.80 -11.95 -6.13
CA GLY A 188 5.37 -11.24 -7.28
C GLY A 188 6.89 -11.33 -7.39
N GLY A 189 7.55 -11.89 -6.36
CA GLY A 189 8.98 -12.19 -6.32
C GLY A 189 9.86 -10.96 -6.50
N ASN A 190 11.05 -11.20 -7.06
CA ASN A 190 12.05 -10.16 -7.28
C ASN A 190 11.54 -9.02 -8.19
N VAL A 191 10.63 -9.31 -9.13
CA VAL A 191 10.08 -8.29 -10.02
C VAL A 191 9.38 -7.20 -9.22
N VAL A 192 8.52 -7.56 -8.27
CA VAL A 192 7.84 -6.58 -7.41
C VAL A 192 8.82 -5.95 -6.44
N ALA A 193 9.61 -6.78 -5.75
CA ALA A 193 10.52 -6.29 -4.74
C ALA A 193 11.52 -5.25 -5.28
N HIS A 194 12.00 -5.38 -6.52
CA HIS A 194 12.95 -4.42 -7.11
C HIS A 194 12.31 -3.16 -7.69
N ASN A 195 11.01 -3.19 -7.97
CA ASN A 195 10.30 -2.05 -8.59
C ASN A 195 9.56 -1.14 -7.59
N VAL A 196 9.69 -1.41 -6.29
CA VAL A 196 9.10 -0.58 -5.23
C VAL A 196 10.19 0.12 -4.42
N ASP A 197 9.86 1.23 -3.74
CA ASP A 197 10.82 1.98 -2.92
C ASP A 197 10.95 1.40 -1.52
N SER A 198 9.84 0.95 -0.93
CA SER A 198 9.81 0.35 0.40
C SER A 198 9.15 -1.02 0.39
N VAL A 199 9.72 -1.94 1.18
CA VAL A 199 9.17 -3.30 1.39
C VAL A 199 8.97 -3.52 2.88
N VAL A 200 7.74 -3.91 3.24
CA VAL A 200 7.30 -4.10 4.62
C VAL A 200 6.66 -5.47 4.77
N ARG A 201 7.20 -6.26 5.69
CA ARG A 201 6.66 -7.57 6.05
C ARG A 201 5.67 -7.44 7.20
N VAL A 202 4.54 -8.11 7.07
CA VAL A 202 3.43 -8.08 8.04
C VAL A 202 3.09 -9.50 8.46
N GLU A 203 3.30 -9.83 9.72
CA GLU A 203 3.11 -11.18 10.26
C GLU A 203 2.22 -11.17 11.50
N LYS A 204 1.34 -12.16 11.61
CA LYS A 204 0.64 -12.42 12.87
C LYS A 204 1.58 -13.04 13.88
N LEU A 205 1.48 -12.58 15.11
CA LEU A 205 2.10 -13.24 16.25
C LEU A 205 1.06 -14.17 16.88
N ASP A 206 1.35 -15.46 16.90
CA ASP A 206 0.52 -16.46 17.58
C ASP A 206 0.81 -16.45 19.09
N VAL A 207 0.43 -15.37 19.76
CA VAL A 207 0.59 -15.19 21.21
C VAL A 207 -0.78 -15.12 21.85
N GLY A 208 -1.26 -16.26 22.31
CA GLY A 208 -2.53 -16.35 23.05
C GLY A 208 -3.76 -15.93 22.22
N THR A 209 -4.71 -15.23 22.87
CA THR A 209 -5.95 -14.74 22.24
C THR A 209 -5.81 -13.38 21.58
N ASP A 210 -4.67 -12.74 21.70
CA ASP A 210 -4.41 -11.39 21.18
C ASP A 210 -4.09 -11.44 19.67
N ASN A 211 -4.83 -10.68 18.89
CA ASN A 211 -4.54 -10.48 17.47
C ASN A 211 -3.38 -9.49 17.28
N LEU A 212 -2.19 -9.90 17.68
CA LEU A 212 -0.97 -9.12 17.53
C LEU A 212 -0.39 -9.31 16.13
N VAL A 213 0.15 -8.22 15.59
CA VAL A 213 0.77 -8.19 14.27
C VAL A 213 2.09 -7.45 14.37
N THR A 214 3.15 -8.08 13.87
CA THR A 214 4.45 -7.45 13.66
C THR A 214 4.49 -6.83 12.28
N ILE A 215 4.99 -5.62 12.20
CA ILE A 215 5.26 -4.89 10.97
C ILE A 215 6.76 -4.64 10.95
N LEU A 216 7.47 -5.22 10.00
CA LEU A 216 8.92 -5.15 9.86
C LEU A 216 9.28 -4.46 8.55
N VAL A 217 10.17 -3.47 8.61
CA VAL A 217 10.69 -2.81 7.42
C VAL A 217 11.88 -3.60 6.90
N GLU A 218 11.74 -4.22 5.74
CA GLU A 218 12.80 -4.99 5.10
C GLU A 218 13.69 -4.10 4.23
N ARG A 219 13.08 -3.07 3.62
CA ARG A 219 13.79 -2.08 2.80
C ARG A 219 13.04 -0.76 2.77
N CYS A 220 13.76 0.35 2.80
CA CYS A 220 13.24 1.67 2.50
C CYS A 220 14.36 2.62 2.06
N PRO A 221 14.04 3.73 1.40
CA PRO A 221 15.04 4.71 0.94
C PRO A 221 15.47 5.72 2.01
N LEU A 222 14.96 5.59 3.24
CA LEU A 222 15.30 6.54 4.32
C LEU A 222 16.73 6.35 4.82
N PRO A 223 17.46 7.42 5.14
CA PRO A 223 18.81 7.34 5.68
C PRO A 223 18.85 6.72 7.09
N ASP A 224 17.77 6.87 7.86
CA ASP A 224 17.56 6.25 9.18
C ASP A 224 16.29 5.40 9.12
N PRO A 225 16.40 4.15 8.63
CA PRO A 225 15.23 3.29 8.43
C PRO A 225 14.62 2.84 9.76
N PRO A 226 13.29 2.94 9.93
CA PRO A 226 12.63 2.32 11.06
C PRO A 226 12.74 0.80 10.95
N THR A 227 12.91 0.11 12.07
CA THR A 227 13.05 -1.36 12.07
C THR A 227 11.71 -2.08 12.04
N GLY A 228 10.78 -1.71 12.91
CA GLY A 228 9.47 -2.33 12.97
C GLY A 228 8.66 -1.95 14.21
N VAL A 229 7.43 -2.44 14.25
CA VAL A 229 6.49 -2.21 15.35
C VAL A 229 5.55 -3.40 15.51
N VAL A 230 5.12 -3.64 16.74
CA VAL A 230 4.03 -4.59 17.05
C VAL A 230 2.77 -3.80 17.39
N ILE A 231 1.67 -4.16 16.76
CA ILE A 231 0.35 -3.55 16.96
C ILE A 231 -0.70 -4.62 17.26
N ARG A 232 -1.81 -4.19 17.85
CA ARG A 232 -3.00 -5.05 18.04
C ARG A 232 -4.02 -4.72 16.97
N LEU A 233 -4.45 -5.71 16.21
CA LEU A 233 -5.56 -5.61 15.27
C LEU A 233 -6.83 -6.18 15.89
N SER A 234 -7.93 -5.45 15.76
CA SER A 234 -9.27 -5.96 16.05
C SER A 234 -10.17 -5.73 14.85
N ALA A 235 -11.33 -6.38 14.84
CA ALA A 235 -12.32 -6.22 13.76
C ALA A 235 -12.79 -4.76 13.56
N LYS A 236 -12.54 -3.87 14.52
CA LYS A 236 -13.01 -2.49 14.51
C LYS A 236 -11.91 -1.45 14.72
N ASN A 237 -10.70 -1.86 15.11
CA ASN A 237 -9.68 -0.92 15.52
C ASN A 237 -8.25 -1.46 15.37
N ILE A 238 -7.31 -0.53 15.19
CA ILE A 238 -5.87 -0.76 15.24
C ILE A 238 -5.33 0.06 16.40
N SER A 239 -4.61 -0.57 17.34
CA SER A 239 -4.11 0.06 18.53
C SER A 239 -2.67 -0.34 18.86
N SER A 240 -1.96 0.50 19.61
CA SER A 240 -0.66 0.14 20.17
C SER A 240 -0.83 -0.87 21.31
N ILE A 241 0.22 -1.65 21.53
CA ILE A 241 0.37 -2.43 22.75
C ILE A 241 0.79 -1.45 23.86
N LYS A 242 0.15 -1.57 25.02
CA LYS A 242 0.54 -0.80 26.20
C LYS A 242 1.74 -1.45 26.88
#